data_358e36d1c9ae6d052c13630acad3139c
#
_entry.id   358e36d1c9ae6d052c13630acad3139c
#
_cell.length_a   1.000
_cell.length_b   1.000
_cell.length_c   1.000
_cell.angle_alpha   90.00
_cell.angle_beta   90.00
_cell.angle_gamma   90.00
#
_symmetry.space_group_name_H-M   'P 1'
#
loop_
_entity.id
_entity.type
_entity.pdbx_description
1 polymer ?
#
loop_
_entity_poly.entity_id
_entity_poly.type
_entity_poly.pdbx_seq_one_letter_code
_entity_poly.pdbx_strand_id
1 'polypeptide(L)'
;MCIRDRSQPIRVMGICGTYDLQSANGRILEIILDQCRELGAEVTIWDHGANPLPLVGAQGSWEDENVSQFQSMATDSDAYVLSSPEYHGTMSGVMKNSLDWLYSKHTSGKVFGLVSTLGGQSSNNTLNHMRIAARWIHGWVIPEQVAVANIKKAFNENGEINDEAVRDRISALSRSIVENSKKLRR
;
A
#
# COMPACT_ATOMS: atom_id res chain seq x y z
N MET A 1 10.46 -7.07 -22.62
CA MET A 1 10.72 -6.50 -21.28
C MET A 1 11.31 -5.12 -21.50
N CYS A 2 10.50 -4.04 -21.39
CA CYS A 2 11.04 -2.68 -21.52
C CYS A 2 11.94 -2.41 -20.32
N ILE A 3 13.22 -2.17 -20.58
CA ILE A 3 14.15 -1.62 -19.59
C ILE A 3 13.68 -0.18 -19.33
N ARG A 4 13.10 0.09 -18.17
CA ARG A 4 12.74 1.47 -17.79
C ARG A 4 14.04 2.27 -17.60
N ASP A 5 14.05 3.48 -18.13
CA ASP A 5 15.16 4.40 -17.96
C ASP A 5 15.39 4.69 -16.46
N ARG A 6 16.59 4.44 -15.96
CA ARG A 6 16.97 4.68 -14.55
C ARG A 6 16.93 6.15 -14.15
N SER A 7 16.86 7.07 -15.10
CA SER A 7 16.71 8.52 -14.86
C SER A 7 15.26 8.92 -14.52
N GLN A 8 14.28 8.08 -14.82
CA GLN A 8 12.87 8.35 -14.53
C GLN A 8 12.58 8.27 -13.01
N PRO A 9 11.65 9.07 -12.46
CA PRO A 9 11.24 8.96 -11.07
C PRO A 9 10.70 7.56 -10.75
N ILE A 10 10.84 7.13 -9.50
CA ILE A 10 10.19 5.91 -8.99
C ILE A 10 8.69 6.16 -8.91
N ARG A 11 7.88 5.21 -9.36
CA ARG A 11 6.42 5.26 -9.27
C ARG A 11 5.92 4.40 -8.12
N VAL A 12 5.25 5.02 -7.16
CA VAL A 12 4.71 4.35 -5.98
C VAL A 12 3.19 4.37 -6.02
N MET A 13 2.57 3.20 -5.94
CA MET A 13 1.12 3.04 -5.87
C MET A 13 0.66 2.77 -4.46
N GLY A 14 -0.23 3.62 -3.93
CA GLY A 14 -0.94 3.39 -2.68
C GLY A 14 -2.20 2.55 -2.88
N ILE A 15 -2.39 1.55 -2.01
CA ILE A 15 -3.62 0.75 -1.94
C ILE A 15 -4.17 0.84 -0.51
N CYS A 16 -5.36 1.44 -0.37
CA CYS A 16 -6.06 1.56 0.90
C CYS A 16 -7.00 0.37 1.11
N GLY A 17 -6.95 -0.24 2.29
CA GLY A 17 -7.84 -1.35 2.67
C GLY A 17 -9.24 -0.89 3.14
N THR A 18 -9.68 0.29 2.74
CA THR A 18 -11.01 0.83 3.00
C THR A 18 -11.54 1.57 1.77
N TYR A 19 -12.86 1.74 1.71
CA TYR A 19 -13.51 2.53 0.65
C TYR A 19 -13.38 4.04 0.85
N ASP A 20 -13.03 4.47 2.06
CA ASP A 20 -12.92 5.88 2.43
C ASP A 20 -11.46 6.27 2.62
N LEU A 21 -10.93 7.10 1.71
CA LEU A 21 -9.58 7.65 1.80
C LEU A 21 -9.42 8.67 2.94
N GLN A 22 -10.53 9.21 3.47
CA GLN A 22 -10.50 10.06 4.67
C GLN A 22 -10.43 9.25 5.97
N SER A 23 -10.54 7.92 5.88
CA SER A 23 -10.29 7.02 7.01
C SER A 23 -8.87 7.17 7.55
N ALA A 24 -8.63 6.71 8.76
CA ALA A 24 -7.29 6.74 9.35
C ALA A 24 -6.24 5.97 8.51
N ASN A 25 -6.65 4.89 7.83
CA ASN A 25 -5.78 4.16 6.90
C ASN A 25 -5.42 4.99 5.67
N GLY A 26 -6.41 5.67 5.07
CA GLY A 26 -6.19 6.55 3.93
C GLY A 26 -5.28 7.72 4.29
N ARG A 27 -5.51 8.37 5.42
CA ARG A 27 -4.67 9.47 5.90
C ARG A 27 -3.21 9.07 6.15
N ILE A 28 -2.97 7.91 6.79
CA ILE A 28 -1.60 7.40 6.98
C ILE A 28 -0.96 7.05 5.64
N LEU A 29 -1.72 6.43 4.74
CA LEU A 29 -1.25 6.14 3.39
C LEU A 29 -0.83 7.42 2.67
N GLU A 30 -1.64 8.47 2.74
CA GLU A 30 -1.35 9.77 2.13
C GLU A 30 -0.07 10.40 2.69
N ILE A 31 0.12 10.39 4.02
CA ILE A 31 1.35 10.88 4.66
C ILE A 31 2.59 10.14 4.11
N ILE A 32 2.52 8.82 3.94
CA ILE A 32 3.64 8.03 3.40
C ILE A 32 3.89 8.39 1.94
N LEU A 33 2.84 8.53 1.14
CA LEU A 33 2.96 8.88 -0.27
C LEU A 33 3.52 10.30 -0.45
N ASP A 34 3.13 11.25 0.41
CA ASP A 34 3.69 12.62 0.41
C ASP A 34 5.19 12.60 0.70
N GLN A 35 5.63 11.83 1.70
CA GLN A 35 7.06 11.66 1.95
C GLN A 35 7.79 10.98 0.79
N CYS A 36 7.14 10.04 0.08
CA CYS A 36 7.72 9.48 -1.14
C CYS A 36 7.85 10.55 -2.25
N ARG A 37 6.88 11.48 -2.40
CA ARG A 37 6.99 12.64 -3.34
C ARG A 37 8.15 13.54 -2.97
N GLU A 38 8.32 13.88 -1.70
CA GLU A 38 9.45 14.68 -1.21
C GLU A 38 10.80 14.01 -1.51
N LEU A 39 10.85 12.69 -1.58
CA LEU A 39 12.02 11.90 -1.97
C LEU A 39 12.18 11.74 -3.50
N GLY A 40 11.34 12.42 -4.29
CA GLY A 40 11.37 12.47 -5.74
C GLY A 40 10.65 11.32 -6.45
N ALA A 41 9.71 10.64 -5.79
CA ALA A 41 8.86 9.66 -6.42
C ALA A 41 7.60 10.29 -7.05
N GLU A 42 7.10 9.71 -8.13
CA GLU A 42 5.73 9.89 -8.58
C GLU A 42 4.82 8.96 -7.80
N VAL A 43 3.68 9.46 -7.32
CA VAL A 43 2.77 8.63 -6.53
C VAL A 43 1.37 8.65 -7.10
N THR A 44 0.70 7.51 -7.00
CA THR A 44 -0.71 7.31 -7.34
C THR A 44 -1.40 6.59 -6.20
N ILE A 45 -2.72 6.73 -6.10
CA ILE A 45 -3.53 6.00 -5.14
C ILE A 45 -4.73 5.38 -5.86
N TRP A 46 -5.06 4.14 -5.52
CA TRP A 46 -6.30 3.53 -5.96
C TRP A 46 -7.43 3.88 -5.01
N ASP A 47 -8.40 4.61 -5.50
CA ASP A 47 -9.59 4.99 -4.74
C ASP A 47 -10.72 3.98 -4.96
N HIS A 48 -10.92 3.10 -3.98
CA HIS A 48 -11.99 2.12 -4.00
C HIS A 48 -13.38 2.75 -3.88
N GLY A 49 -13.50 3.95 -3.32
CA GLY A 49 -14.77 4.67 -3.23
C GLY A 49 -15.27 5.12 -4.59
N ALA A 50 -14.36 5.62 -5.42
CA ALA A 50 -14.66 6.04 -6.79
C ALA A 50 -14.66 4.86 -7.78
N ASN A 51 -13.75 3.89 -7.59
CA ASN A 51 -13.52 2.79 -8.52
C ASN A 51 -13.51 1.45 -7.76
N PRO A 52 -14.67 0.94 -7.31
CA PRO A 52 -14.75 -0.31 -6.56
C PRO A 52 -14.32 -1.50 -7.42
N LEU A 53 -13.52 -2.40 -6.83
CA LEU A 53 -13.17 -3.67 -7.48
C LEU A 53 -14.22 -4.73 -7.17
N PRO A 54 -14.75 -5.44 -8.16
CA PRO A 54 -15.63 -6.59 -7.91
C PRO A 54 -14.87 -7.70 -7.16
N LEU A 55 -15.60 -8.58 -6.50
CA LEU A 55 -14.97 -9.77 -5.92
C LEU A 55 -14.43 -10.67 -7.02
N VAL A 56 -13.22 -11.20 -6.80
CA VAL A 56 -12.61 -12.16 -7.74
C VAL A 56 -13.54 -13.37 -7.93
N GLY A 57 -13.84 -13.70 -9.18
CA GLY A 57 -14.71 -14.82 -9.53
C GLY A 57 -16.21 -14.52 -9.48
N ALA A 58 -16.63 -13.30 -9.13
CA ALA A 58 -18.02 -12.89 -9.32
C ALA A 58 -18.37 -12.84 -10.81
N GLN A 59 -19.65 -13.00 -11.15
CA GLN A 59 -20.12 -12.94 -12.53
C GLN A 59 -19.73 -11.60 -13.17
N GLY A 60 -19.09 -11.62 -14.35
CA GLY A 60 -18.64 -10.45 -15.10
C GLY A 60 -17.43 -9.72 -14.50
N SER A 61 -16.82 -10.26 -13.42
CA SER A 61 -15.71 -9.58 -12.74
C SER A 61 -14.43 -9.49 -13.56
N TRP A 62 -14.22 -10.38 -14.51
CA TRP A 62 -13.03 -10.42 -15.35
C TRP A 62 -13.04 -9.39 -16.48
N GLU A 63 -14.23 -8.91 -16.86
CA GLU A 63 -14.46 -7.90 -17.89
C GLU A 63 -14.67 -6.50 -17.31
N ASP A 64 -14.55 -6.34 -15.99
CA ASP A 64 -14.75 -5.07 -15.31
C ASP A 64 -13.62 -4.06 -15.64
N GLU A 65 -14.02 -2.85 -16.04
CA GLU A 65 -13.07 -1.80 -16.44
C GLU A 65 -12.18 -1.35 -15.26
N ASN A 66 -12.71 -1.30 -14.02
CA ASN A 66 -11.93 -0.93 -12.85
C ASN A 66 -10.80 -1.94 -12.60
N VAL A 67 -11.05 -3.23 -12.84
CA VAL A 67 -10.00 -4.27 -12.74
C VAL A 67 -8.89 -4.01 -13.74
N SER A 68 -9.25 -3.72 -15.00
CA SER A 68 -8.26 -3.44 -16.05
C SER A 68 -7.44 -2.20 -15.73
N GLN A 69 -8.07 -1.12 -15.23
CA GLN A 69 -7.40 0.11 -14.82
C GLN A 69 -6.48 -0.11 -13.62
N PHE A 70 -6.97 -0.84 -12.59
CA PHE A 70 -6.18 -1.19 -11.41
C PHE A 70 -4.92 -1.98 -11.78
N GLN A 71 -5.06 -2.99 -12.62
CA GLN A 71 -3.94 -3.81 -13.08
C GLN A 71 -2.96 -3.03 -13.97
N SER A 72 -3.44 -2.08 -14.78
CA SER A 72 -2.59 -1.18 -15.56
C SER A 72 -1.78 -0.27 -14.65
N MET A 73 -2.42 0.39 -13.68
CA MET A 73 -1.76 1.22 -12.68
C MET A 73 -0.71 0.42 -11.89
N ALA A 74 -1.05 -0.81 -11.48
CA ALA A 74 -0.13 -1.70 -10.81
C ALA A 74 1.06 -2.08 -11.71
N THR A 75 0.83 -2.36 -13.00
CA THR A 75 1.90 -2.69 -13.94
C THR A 75 2.89 -1.54 -14.10
N ASP A 76 2.39 -0.31 -14.11
CA ASP A 76 3.18 0.91 -14.29
C ASP A 76 3.94 1.35 -13.03
N SER A 77 3.62 0.81 -11.88
CA SER A 77 4.28 1.14 -10.62
C SER A 77 5.59 0.36 -10.43
N ASP A 78 6.52 0.92 -9.66
CA ASP A 78 7.76 0.27 -9.21
C ASP A 78 7.65 -0.24 -7.77
N ALA A 79 6.73 0.33 -7.01
CA ALA A 79 6.48 -0.02 -5.62
C ALA A 79 5.02 0.15 -5.22
N TYR A 80 4.67 -0.47 -4.10
CA TYR A 80 3.34 -0.42 -3.49
C TYR A 80 3.44 -0.05 -2.02
N VAL A 81 2.48 0.74 -1.54
CA VAL A 81 2.21 0.93 -0.11
C VAL A 81 0.83 0.34 0.18
N LEU A 82 0.80 -0.70 0.99
CA LEU A 82 -0.44 -1.34 1.44
C LEU A 82 -0.80 -0.81 2.82
N SER A 83 -1.94 -0.13 2.96
CA SER A 83 -2.45 0.35 4.25
C SER A 83 -3.80 -0.29 4.56
N SER A 84 -3.84 -1.18 5.55
CA SER A 84 -5.04 -1.94 5.91
C SER A 84 -5.40 -1.82 7.38
N PRO A 85 -6.69 -1.65 7.72
CA PRO A 85 -7.14 -1.87 9.08
C PRO A 85 -7.01 -3.36 9.44
N GLU A 86 -6.79 -3.64 10.72
CA GLU A 86 -6.92 -4.98 11.25
C GLU A 86 -8.38 -5.24 11.63
N TYR A 87 -9.02 -6.16 10.93
CA TYR A 87 -10.35 -6.67 11.26
C TYR A 87 -10.25 -8.15 11.62
N HIS A 88 -10.66 -8.49 12.86
CA HIS A 88 -10.65 -9.89 13.34
C HIS A 88 -9.29 -10.57 13.18
N GLY A 89 -8.18 -9.84 13.43
CA GLY A 89 -6.82 -10.38 13.42
C GLY A 89 -6.19 -10.51 12.02
N THR A 90 -6.76 -9.87 10.99
CA THR A 90 -6.19 -9.91 9.63
C THR A 90 -6.49 -8.62 8.85
N MET A 91 -5.95 -8.53 7.63
CA MET A 91 -6.26 -7.43 6.72
C MET A 91 -7.76 -7.41 6.36
N SER A 92 -8.26 -6.24 5.98
CA SER A 92 -9.64 -6.08 5.52
C SER A 92 -9.93 -6.90 4.26
N GLY A 93 -11.20 -7.23 4.04
CA GLY A 93 -11.65 -7.85 2.79
C GLY A 93 -11.36 -7.00 1.56
N VAL A 94 -11.41 -5.67 1.69
CA VAL A 94 -11.05 -4.73 0.61
C VAL A 94 -9.58 -4.90 0.22
N MET A 95 -8.66 -4.92 1.19
CA MET A 95 -7.24 -5.15 0.93
C MET A 95 -7.00 -6.53 0.31
N LYS A 96 -7.61 -7.58 0.88
CA LYS A 96 -7.43 -8.93 0.35
C LYS A 96 -7.95 -9.06 -1.07
N ASN A 97 -9.13 -8.52 -1.38
CA ASN A 97 -9.69 -8.52 -2.74
C ASN A 97 -8.79 -7.75 -3.73
N SER A 98 -8.21 -6.62 -3.31
CA SER A 98 -7.26 -5.89 -4.15
C SER A 98 -6.03 -6.73 -4.50
N LEU A 99 -5.48 -7.46 -3.51
CA LEU A 99 -4.33 -8.34 -3.74
C LEU A 99 -4.69 -9.56 -4.61
N ASP A 100 -5.93 -10.04 -4.56
CA ASP A 100 -6.40 -11.15 -5.40
C ASP A 100 -6.50 -10.77 -6.89
N TRP A 101 -6.62 -9.49 -7.21
CA TRP A 101 -6.53 -8.97 -8.59
C TRP A 101 -5.10 -8.76 -9.10
N LEU A 102 -4.08 -8.91 -8.23
CA LEU A 102 -2.68 -8.75 -8.60
C LEU A 102 -2.01 -10.11 -8.80
N TYR A 103 -1.28 -10.23 -9.89
CA TYR A 103 -0.53 -11.42 -10.27
C TYR A 103 0.97 -11.08 -10.39
N SER A 104 1.81 -12.11 -10.44
CA SER A 104 3.25 -11.96 -10.60
C SER A 104 3.66 -11.08 -11.79
N LYS A 105 2.88 -11.07 -12.88
CA LYS A 105 3.13 -10.19 -14.02
C LYS A 105 3.05 -8.68 -13.68
N HIS A 106 2.29 -8.32 -12.62
CA HIS A 106 2.16 -6.93 -12.15
C HIS A 106 3.18 -6.57 -11.08
N THR A 107 3.67 -7.54 -10.30
CA THR A 107 4.32 -7.31 -9.00
C THR A 107 5.73 -7.88 -8.89
N SER A 108 6.16 -8.78 -9.80
CA SER A 108 7.49 -9.40 -9.72
C SER A 108 8.62 -8.38 -9.66
N GLY A 109 9.44 -8.48 -8.62
CA GLY A 109 10.60 -7.64 -8.41
C GLY A 109 10.29 -6.22 -7.94
N LYS A 110 9.02 -5.91 -7.64
CA LYS A 110 8.60 -4.60 -7.14
C LYS A 110 8.56 -4.57 -5.61
N VAL A 111 8.80 -3.40 -5.04
CA VAL A 111 8.89 -3.17 -3.60
C VAL A 111 7.52 -3.03 -2.97
N PHE A 112 7.33 -3.61 -1.78
CA PHE A 112 6.13 -3.48 -0.97
C PHE A 112 6.47 -2.93 0.41
N GLY A 113 5.83 -1.80 0.77
CA GLY A 113 5.78 -1.24 2.12
C GLY A 113 4.43 -1.54 2.76
N LEU A 114 4.43 -1.90 4.05
CA LEU A 114 3.24 -2.37 4.75
C LEU A 114 2.88 -1.49 5.94
N VAL A 115 1.59 -1.16 6.04
CA VAL A 115 1.01 -0.38 7.13
C VAL A 115 -0.25 -1.06 7.65
N SER A 116 -0.40 -1.12 8.95
CA SER A 116 -1.60 -1.64 9.61
C SER A 116 -2.09 -0.68 10.69
N THR A 117 -3.40 -0.55 10.82
CA THR A 117 -4.04 0.22 11.88
C THR A 117 -4.99 -0.64 12.69
N LEU A 118 -5.06 -0.39 13.99
CA LEU A 118 -5.97 -1.09 14.90
C LEU A 118 -6.58 -0.13 15.93
N GLY A 119 -7.84 -0.37 16.26
CA GLY A 119 -8.50 0.31 17.37
C GLY A 119 -7.95 -0.07 18.76
N GLY A 120 -7.36 -1.25 18.90
CA GLY A 120 -6.75 -1.78 20.13
C GLY A 120 -5.24 -1.51 20.25
N GLN A 121 -4.56 -2.30 21.10
CA GLN A 121 -3.18 -2.03 21.52
C GLN A 121 -2.09 -2.58 20.60
N SER A 122 -2.33 -3.58 19.78
CA SER A 122 -1.32 -4.15 18.89
C SER A 122 -1.93 -4.68 17.60
N SER A 123 -1.19 -4.58 16.48
CA SER A 123 -1.69 -4.87 15.15
C SER A 123 -0.59 -5.45 14.27
N ASN A 124 -0.04 -6.61 14.65
CA ASN A 124 1.04 -7.23 13.89
C ASN A 124 0.56 -8.34 12.94
N ASN A 125 -0.61 -8.94 13.20
CA ASN A 125 -1.11 -10.04 12.37
C ASN A 125 -1.41 -9.59 10.94
N THR A 126 -2.05 -8.44 10.78
CA THR A 126 -2.34 -7.86 9.48
C THR A 126 -1.07 -7.64 8.66
N LEU A 127 0.00 -7.11 9.27
CA LEU A 127 1.30 -6.93 8.62
C LEU A 127 1.89 -8.27 8.17
N ASN A 128 1.81 -9.31 9.02
CA ASN A 128 2.29 -10.65 8.68
C ASN A 128 1.48 -11.26 7.52
N HIS A 129 0.16 -11.13 7.54
CA HIS A 129 -0.69 -11.67 6.47
C HIS A 129 -0.49 -10.92 5.14
N MET A 130 -0.37 -9.60 5.16
CA MET A 130 -0.02 -8.82 3.96
C MET A 130 1.35 -9.19 3.42
N ARG A 131 2.35 -9.46 4.30
CA ARG A 131 3.69 -9.91 3.91
C ARG A 131 3.65 -11.25 3.20
N ILE A 132 2.86 -12.19 3.70
CA ILE A 132 2.65 -13.50 3.07
C ILE A 132 2.02 -13.32 1.68
N ALA A 133 0.94 -12.53 1.57
CA ALA A 133 0.24 -12.31 0.31
C ALA A 133 1.12 -11.60 -0.73
N ALA A 134 1.80 -10.52 -0.34
CA ALA A 134 2.70 -9.77 -1.23
C ALA A 134 3.86 -10.66 -1.74
N ARG A 135 4.46 -11.46 -0.86
CA ARG A 135 5.49 -12.42 -1.26
C ARG A 135 4.95 -13.49 -2.21
N TRP A 136 3.71 -13.96 -1.99
CA TRP A 136 3.09 -14.97 -2.85
C TRP A 136 2.92 -14.50 -4.29
N ILE A 137 2.60 -13.22 -4.47
CA ILE A 137 2.52 -12.60 -5.79
C ILE A 137 3.88 -12.06 -6.29
N HIS A 138 5.00 -12.55 -5.74
CA HIS A 138 6.38 -12.26 -6.11
C HIS A 138 6.85 -10.83 -5.81
N GLY A 139 6.17 -10.13 -4.92
CA GLY A 139 6.59 -8.82 -4.41
C GLY A 139 7.79 -8.92 -3.46
N TRP A 140 8.58 -7.87 -3.43
CA TRP A 140 9.73 -7.72 -2.54
C TRP A 140 9.35 -6.86 -1.33
N VAL A 141 8.98 -7.51 -0.23
CA VAL A 141 8.52 -6.81 0.97
C VAL A 141 9.71 -6.38 1.80
N ILE A 142 9.87 -5.05 1.98
CA ILE A 142 10.96 -4.49 2.79
C ILE A 142 10.79 -4.83 4.28
N PRO A 143 11.89 -4.82 5.07
CA PRO A 143 11.83 -5.08 6.51
C PRO A 143 11.00 -4.04 7.27
N GLU A 144 11.11 -2.76 6.89
CA GLU A 144 10.39 -1.66 7.51
C GLU A 144 8.90 -1.84 7.34
N GLN A 145 8.17 -1.63 8.42
CA GLN A 145 6.70 -1.71 8.47
C GLN A 145 6.16 -0.82 9.58
N VAL A 146 4.92 -0.38 9.44
CA VAL A 146 4.28 0.52 10.41
C VAL A 146 3.01 -0.12 10.97
N ALA A 147 2.95 -0.28 12.29
CA ALA A 147 1.74 -0.62 13.02
C ALA A 147 1.29 0.59 13.83
N VAL A 148 0.05 1.03 13.64
CA VAL A 148 -0.54 2.15 14.38
C VAL A 148 -1.68 1.64 15.25
N ALA A 149 -1.38 1.47 16.52
CA ALA A 149 -2.36 1.09 17.55
C ALA A 149 -3.19 2.30 18.00
N ASN A 150 -4.30 2.04 18.67
CA ASN A 150 -5.18 3.08 19.24
C ASN A 150 -5.51 4.19 18.22
N ILE A 151 -5.87 3.80 17.03
CA ILE A 151 -5.98 4.67 15.85
C ILE A 151 -6.86 5.91 16.06
N LYS A 152 -7.86 5.84 16.94
CA LYS A 152 -8.73 6.98 17.29
C LYS A 152 -7.97 8.13 17.95
N LYS A 153 -6.80 7.85 18.54
CA LYS A 153 -5.93 8.83 19.24
C LYS A 153 -4.64 9.10 18.46
N ALA A 154 -4.48 8.53 17.27
CA ALA A 154 -3.22 8.61 16.54
C ALA A 154 -2.95 9.99 15.94
N PHE A 155 -3.98 10.80 15.73
CA PHE A 155 -3.87 12.11 15.11
C PHE A 155 -4.21 13.23 16.11
N ASN A 156 -3.48 14.34 16.00
CA ASN A 156 -3.79 15.58 16.69
C ASN A 156 -4.88 16.39 15.93
N GLU A 157 -5.25 17.56 16.48
CA GLU A 157 -6.26 18.44 15.87
C GLU A 157 -5.84 18.99 14.50
N ASN A 158 -4.53 19.06 14.22
CA ASN A 158 -3.97 19.48 12.94
C ASN A 158 -3.89 18.33 11.92
N GLY A 159 -4.28 17.11 12.32
CA GLY A 159 -4.21 15.94 11.45
C GLY A 159 -2.84 15.26 11.39
N GLU A 160 -1.89 15.65 12.22
CA GLU A 160 -0.57 15.06 12.32
C GLU A 160 -0.58 13.86 13.26
N ILE A 161 0.35 12.91 13.05
CA ILE A 161 0.50 11.76 13.93
C ILE A 161 1.14 12.19 15.25
N ASN A 162 0.48 11.89 16.38
CA ASN A 162 0.91 12.28 17.72
C ASN A 162 2.21 11.59 18.16
N ASP A 163 2.33 10.28 17.87
CA ASP A 163 3.43 9.45 18.32
C ASP A 163 4.68 9.65 17.44
N GLU A 164 5.74 10.19 18.05
CA GLU A 164 7.03 10.44 17.37
C GLU A 164 7.64 9.13 16.83
N ALA A 165 7.58 8.05 17.58
CA ALA A 165 8.11 6.76 17.13
C ALA A 165 7.35 6.22 15.90
N VAL A 166 6.05 6.53 15.77
CA VAL A 166 5.28 6.21 14.56
C VAL A 166 5.71 7.09 13.40
N ARG A 167 5.92 8.40 13.62
CA ARG A 167 6.43 9.32 12.58
C ARG A 167 7.79 8.87 12.05
N ASP A 168 8.71 8.50 12.94
CA ASP A 168 10.05 8.00 12.58
C ASP A 168 9.97 6.73 11.74
N ARG A 169 9.09 5.79 12.12
CA ARG A 169 8.87 4.56 11.35
C ARG A 169 8.26 4.83 9.98
N ILE A 170 7.35 5.79 9.87
CA ILE A 170 6.78 6.22 8.57
C ILE A 170 7.92 6.78 7.69
N SER A 171 8.77 7.63 8.25
CA SER A 171 9.89 8.21 7.52
C SER A 171 10.91 7.15 7.07
N ALA A 172 11.21 6.19 7.93
CA ALA A 172 12.07 5.06 7.57
C ALA A 172 11.45 4.19 6.46
N LEU A 173 10.15 3.90 6.55
CA LEU A 173 9.41 3.13 5.55
C LEU A 173 9.42 3.84 4.18
N SER A 174 9.08 5.13 4.13
CA SER A 174 9.03 5.93 2.90
C SER A 174 10.38 5.98 2.21
N ARG A 175 11.46 6.21 2.96
CA ARG A 175 12.83 6.18 2.46
C ARG A 175 13.22 4.81 1.93
N SER A 176 12.95 3.76 2.68
CA SER A 176 13.27 2.39 2.29
C SER A 176 12.53 1.96 1.02
N ILE A 177 11.26 2.37 0.85
CA ILE A 177 10.49 2.13 -0.39
C ILE A 177 11.22 2.74 -1.59
N VAL A 178 11.54 4.04 -1.54
CA VAL A 178 12.14 4.74 -2.68
C VAL A 178 13.54 4.21 -2.98
N GLU A 179 14.39 4.03 -1.96
CA GLU A 179 15.77 3.57 -2.14
C GLU A 179 15.85 2.13 -2.69
N ASN A 180 15.05 1.21 -2.15
CA ASN A 180 15.06 -0.17 -2.62
C ASN A 180 14.43 -0.30 -4.01
N SER A 181 13.42 0.52 -4.34
CA SER A 181 12.88 0.55 -5.70
C SER A 181 13.92 1.01 -6.72
N LYS A 182 14.74 2.02 -6.40
CA LYS A 182 15.86 2.44 -7.25
C LYS A 182 16.89 1.30 -7.47
N LYS A 183 17.17 0.51 -6.42
CA LYS A 183 18.13 -0.62 -6.51
C LYS A 183 17.59 -1.79 -7.33
N LEU A 184 16.26 -2.09 -7.20
CA LEU A 184 15.61 -3.24 -7.85
C LEU A 184 15.11 -2.95 -9.26
N ARG A 185 15.00 -1.68 -9.67
CA ARG A 185 14.59 -1.29 -11.03
C ARG A 185 15.60 -1.85 -12.04
N ARG A 186 15.10 -2.69 -12.94
CA ARG A 186 15.85 -3.33 -14.02
C ARG A 186 15.62 -2.61 -15.34
#